data_19b702c5f2a3ee484990dc21c1f57d2b
#
_entry.id   19b702c5f2a3ee484990dc21c1f57d2b
#
_cell.length_a   1.000
_cell.length_b   1.000
_cell.length_c   1.000
_cell.angle_alpha   90.00
_cell.angle_beta   90.00
_cell.angle_gamma   90.00
#
_symmetry.space_group_name_H-M   'P 1'
#
loop_
_entity.id
_entity.type
_entity.pdbx_description
1 polymer ?
#
loop_
_entity_poly.entity_id
_entity_poly.type
_entity_poly.pdbx_seq_one_letter_code
_entity_poly.pdbx_strand_id
1 'polypeptide(L)'
;MYPTLLANEQYTAMVNERHYERMQRNLADANERGIQAISINPANEDFSVNPTHKVAPTLIVNPGDDALCMTDEIFGPLLPLKTYSQFEDTISYINAHPRPLAAYYFGKHDAEEHRFLTGTTSGGACVNDVMFHMLQKDLPFGGVGPSGMGAYHGIEGFKTFSHAKSVYKQPSKIPVTKLAGFMPPYGDASEK
;
A
#
# COMPACT_ATOMS: atom_id res chain seq x y z
N MET A 1 26.02 -3.07 2.60
CA MET A 1 25.01 -3.55 3.56
C MET A 1 25.22 -5.05 3.80
N TYR A 2 25.00 -5.93 2.85
CA TYR A 2 25.30 -7.34 2.92
C TYR A 2 26.45 -7.68 1.95
N PRO A 3 27.68 -7.96 2.45
CA PRO A 3 28.81 -8.29 1.58
C PRO A 3 28.65 -9.67 0.93
N THR A 4 27.94 -10.59 1.58
CA THR A 4 27.52 -11.90 1.07
C THR A 4 26.03 -12.08 1.28
N LEU A 5 25.39 -12.97 0.55
CA LEU A 5 23.94 -13.23 0.63
C LEU A 5 23.65 -14.68 1.06
N LEU A 6 24.19 -15.67 0.35
CA LEU A 6 23.87 -17.08 0.63
C LEU A 6 24.32 -17.51 2.02
N ALA A 7 25.55 -17.21 2.41
CA ALA A 7 26.11 -17.57 3.71
C ALA A 7 25.74 -16.58 4.83
N ASN A 8 25.09 -15.46 4.54
CA ASN A 8 24.80 -14.42 5.52
C ASN A 8 23.52 -14.75 6.31
N GLU A 9 23.63 -15.01 7.60
CA GLU A 9 22.50 -15.33 8.47
C GLU A 9 21.50 -14.17 8.65
N GLN A 10 21.93 -12.92 8.46
CA GLN A 10 21.06 -11.74 8.56
C GLN A 10 20.27 -11.47 7.28
N TYR A 11 20.68 -12.08 6.14
CA TYR A 11 19.93 -12.00 4.90
C TYR A 11 18.93 -13.16 4.84
N THR A 12 17.64 -12.82 4.93
CA THR A 12 16.57 -13.82 5.05
C THR A 12 16.27 -14.54 3.73
N ALA A 13 15.78 -15.77 3.86
CA ALA A 13 15.27 -16.57 2.74
C ALA A 13 13.80 -16.30 2.47
N MET A 14 13.30 -16.74 1.32
CA MET A 14 11.86 -16.85 1.08
C MET A 14 11.26 -17.86 2.07
N VAL A 15 10.04 -17.60 2.51
CA VAL A 15 9.40 -18.34 3.61
C VAL A 15 9.22 -19.83 3.31
N ASN A 16 9.07 -20.20 2.05
CA ASN A 16 8.94 -21.58 1.59
C ASN A 16 9.22 -21.71 0.07
N GLU A 17 9.27 -22.96 -0.41
CA GLU A 17 9.49 -23.30 -1.84
C GLU A 17 8.54 -22.60 -2.78
N ARG A 18 7.23 -22.61 -2.51
CA ARG A 18 6.22 -22.00 -3.36
C ARG A 18 6.47 -20.50 -3.60
N HIS A 19 6.90 -19.78 -2.55
CA HIS A 19 7.23 -18.35 -2.67
C HIS A 19 8.58 -18.14 -3.36
N TYR A 20 9.54 -19.03 -3.17
CA TYR A 20 10.80 -19.03 -3.92
C TYR A 20 10.54 -19.22 -5.43
N GLU A 21 9.79 -20.24 -5.80
CA GLU A 21 9.42 -20.51 -7.20
C GLU A 21 8.67 -19.33 -7.83
N ARG A 22 7.84 -18.62 -7.05
CA ARG A 22 7.16 -17.41 -7.53
C ARG A 22 8.16 -16.31 -7.90
N MET A 23 9.23 -16.13 -7.12
CA MET A 23 10.30 -15.20 -7.48
C MET A 23 11.03 -15.64 -8.75
N GLN A 24 11.31 -16.93 -8.88
CA GLN A 24 11.94 -17.46 -10.10
C GLN A 24 11.04 -17.23 -11.33
N ARG A 25 9.73 -17.42 -11.23
CA ARG A 25 8.80 -17.12 -12.33
C ARG A 25 8.80 -15.65 -12.73
N ASN A 26 8.84 -14.72 -11.76
CA ASN A 26 8.95 -13.29 -12.06
C ASN A 26 10.24 -12.95 -12.81
N LEU A 27 11.37 -13.56 -12.40
CA LEU A 27 12.66 -13.36 -13.07
C LEU A 27 12.67 -13.98 -14.47
N ALA A 28 12.07 -15.15 -14.65
CA ALA A 28 11.92 -15.81 -15.93
C ALA A 28 11.06 -14.98 -16.91
N ASP A 29 9.89 -14.48 -16.45
CA ASP A 29 9.01 -13.61 -17.23
C ASP A 29 9.76 -12.35 -17.69
N ALA A 30 10.50 -11.69 -16.78
CA ALA A 30 11.30 -10.52 -17.12
C ALA A 30 12.36 -10.85 -18.20
N ASN A 31 13.04 -11.97 -18.06
CA ASN A 31 14.05 -12.42 -19.03
C ASN A 31 13.43 -12.77 -20.40
N GLU A 32 12.32 -13.51 -20.44
CA GLU A 32 11.60 -13.87 -21.66
C GLU A 32 11.10 -12.65 -22.43
N ARG A 33 10.70 -11.61 -21.71
CA ARG A 33 10.28 -10.32 -22.27
C ARG A 33 11.45 -9.42 -22.69
N GLY A 34 12.70 -9.83 -22.44
CA GLY A 34 13.90 -9.00 -22.68
C GLY A 34 14.00 -7.78 -21.75
N ILE A 35 13.36 -7.82 -20.59
CA ILE A 35 13.43 -6.75 -19.60
C ILE A 35 14.74 -6.86 -18.83
N GLN A 36 15.47 -5.77 -18.69
CA GLN A 36 16.72 -5.75 -17.95
C GLN A 36 16.48 -6.03 -16.46
N ALA A 37 17.07 -7.11 -15.96
CA ALA A 37 17.11 -7.47 -14.55
C ALA A 37 18.57 -7.32 -14.03
N ILE A 38 18.75 -6.49 -13.01
CA ILE A 38 20.07 -6.19 -12.42
C ILE A 38 20.12 -6.84 -11.05
N SER A 39 20.81 -7.97 -10.93
CA SER A 39 21.02 -8.66 -9.65
C SER A 39 22.08 -7.95 -8.83
N ILE A 40 21.78 -7.70 -7.56
CA ILE A 40 22.70 -7.11 -6.59
C ILE A 40 23.32 -8.25 -5.79
N ASN A 41 24.44 -8.75 -6.28
CA ASN A 41 25.20 -9.89 -5.71
C ASN A 41 26.67 -9.50 -5.55
N PRO A 42 27.03 -8.81 -4.46
CA PRO A 42 28.36 -8.23 -4.31
C PRO A 42 29.51 -9.22 -4.32
N ALA A 43 29.28 -10.44 -3.82
CA ALA A 43 30.29 -11.49 -3.74
C ALA A 43 30.31 -12.42 -4.97
N ASN A 44 29.45 -12.17 -5.98
CA ASN A 44 29.26 -13.06 -7.13
C ASN A 44 28.99 -14.52 -6.72
N GLU A 45 28.17 -14.71 -5.69
CA GLU A 45 27.80 -16.03 -5.18
C GLU A 45 26.96 -16.78 -6.24
N ASP A 46 27.12 -18.09 -6.31
CA ASP A 46 26.38 -18.94 -7.23
C ASP A 46 25.02 -19.33 -6.64
N PHE A 47 23.96 -18.71 -7.12
CA PHE A 47 22.58 -18.99 -6.72
C PHE A 47 21.98 -20.22 -7.42
N SER A 48 22.67 -20.86 -8.36
CA SER A 48 22.20 -22.11 -9.00
C SER A 48 22.23 -23.28 -8.02
N VAL A 49 23.12 -23.24 -7.03
CA VAL A 49 23.20 -24.20 -5.93
C VAL A 49 22.73 -23.52 -4.64
N ASN A 50 21.41 -23.41 -4.48
CA ASN A 50 20.81 -22.64 -3.38
C ASN A 50 19.79 -23.46 -2.58
N PRO A 51 20.25 -24.23 -1.56
CA PRO A 51 19.34 -25.01 -0.71
C PRO A 51 18.54 -24.15 0.28
N THR A 52 18.78 -22.85 0.33
CA THR A 52 18.25 -21.96 1.37
C THR A 52 17.07 -21.11 0.94
N HIS A 53 16.59 -21.20 -0.30
CA HIS A 53 15.54 -20.36 -0.87
C HIS A 53 15.84 -18.85 -0.83
N LYS A 54 17.09 -18.44 -0.74
CA LYS A 54 17.49 -17.04 -0.82
C LYS A 54 17.44 -16.57 -2.27
N VAL A 55 17.02 -15.34 -2.48
CA VAL A 55 16.99 -14.70 -3.80
C VAL A 55 17.80 -13.41 -3.70
N ALA A 56 18.73 -13.19 -4.62
CA ALA A 56 19.48 -11.93 -4.65
C ALA A 56 18.54 -10.76 -4.92
N PRO A 57 18.71 -9.62 -4.23
CA PRO A 57 17.96 -8.41 -4.54
C PRO A 57 18.15 -8.04 -6.02
N THR A 58 17.05 -7.85 -6.73
CA THR A 58 17.11 -7.63 -8.18
C THR A 58 16.25 -6.45 -8.58
N LEU A 59 16.83 -5.51 -9.32
CA LEU A 59 16.13 -4.39 -9.93
C LEU A 59 15.62 -4.82 -11.31
N ILE A 60 14.33 -4.63 -11.59
CA ILE A 60 13.69 -4.91 -12.88
C ILE A 60 13.39 -3.56 -13.52
N VAL A 61 14.09 -3.24 -14.61
CA VAL A 61 14.12 -1.87 -15.16
C VAL A 61 13.05 -1.68 -16.22
N ASN A 62 12.16 -0.73 -16.01
CA ASN A 62 11.07 -0.34 -16.90
C ASN A 62 10.22 -1.51 -17.43
N PRO A 63 9.71 -2.38 -16.54
CA PRO A 63 8.81 -3.45 -16.98
C PRO A 63 7.51 -2.86 -17.56
N GLY A 64 6.92 -3.55 -18.54
CA GLY A 64 5.56 -3.28 -19.00
C GLY A 64 4.55 -3.56 -17.87
N ASP A 65 3.40 -2.90 -17.89
CA ASP A 65 2.39 -3.05 -16.82
C ASP A 65 1.72 -4.43 -16.84
N ASP A 66 1.91 -5.21 -17.90
CA ASP A 66 1.48 -6.59 -18.08
C ASP A 66 2.51 -7.64 -17.63
N ALA A 67 3.70 -7.22 -17.18
CA ALA A 67 4.70 -8.14 -16.64
C ALA A 67 4.24 -8.70 -15.27
N LEU A 68 4.62 -9.94 -14.95
CA LEU A 68 4.21 -10.57 -13.69
C LEU A 68 4.59 -9.75 -12.45
N CYS A 69 5.75 -9.12 -12.45
CA CYS A 69 6.20 -8.26 -11.35
C CYS A 69 5.37 -6.96 -11.19
N MET A 70 4.50 -6.63 -12.15
CA MET A 70 3.62 -5.46 -12.09
C MET A 70 2.16 -5.82 -11.83
N THR A 71 1.77 -7.06 -12.05
CA THR A 71 0.38 -7.53 -11.90
C THR A 71 0.13 -8.21 -10.57
N ASP A 72 1.15 -8.87 -10.00
CA ASP A 72 1.07 -9.61 -8.75
C ASP A 72 1.87 -8.91 -7.64
N GLU A 73 1.41 -9.05 -6.39
CA GLU A 73 2.20 -8.62 -5.23
C GLU A 73 3.48 -9.46 -5.14
N ILE A 74 4.64 -8.81 -5.24
CA ILE A 74 5.93 -9.49 -5.30
C ILE A 74 6.23 -10.23 -3.99
N PHE A 75 6.11 -9.58 -2.87
CA PHE A 75 6.42 -10.09 -1.53
C PHE A 75 7.79 -10.79 -1.47
N GLY A 76 8.81 -10.12 -2.00
CA GLY A 76 10.17 -10.66 -2.13
C GLY A 76 11.17 -9.61 -2.61
N PRO A 77 12.45 -9.96 -2.80
CA PRO A 77 13.53 -9.02 -3.05
C PRO A 77 13.65 -8.60 -4.52
N LEU A 78 12.56 -8.46 -5.23
CA LEU A 78 12.52 -7.91 -6.60
C LEU A 78 11.90 -6.53 -6.56
N LEU A 79 12.53 -5.55 -7.19
CA LEU A 79 12.08 -4.15 -7.23
C LEU A 79 11.91 -3.68 -8.68
N PRO A 80 10.67 -3.58 -9.18
CA PRO A 80 10.39 -2.90 -10.43
C PRO A 80 10.71 -1.41 -10.32
N LEU A 81 11.45 -0.89 -11.29
CA LEU A 81 11.77 0.52 -11.44
C LEU A 81 11.15 1.05 -12.72
N LYS A 82 10.34 2.10 -12.62
CA LYS A 82 9.83 2.85 -13.78
C LYS A 82 10.43 4.25 -13.78
N THR A 83 10.97 4.66 -14.89
CA THR A 83 11.47 6.03 -15.08
C THR A 83 10.36 6.96 -15.52
N TYR A 84 10.45 8.22 -15.15
CA TYR A 84 9.53 9.28 -15.56
C TYR A 84 10.30 10.53 -16.00
N SER A 85 9.65 11.40 -16.76
CA SER A 85 10.24 12.66 -17.22
C SER A 85 9.66 13.87 -16.46
N GLN A 86 8.39 13.82 -16.12
CA GLN A 86 7.71 14.86 -15.35
C GLN A 86 7.09 14.24 -14.09
N PHE A 87 7.18 14.94 -12.97
CA PHE A 87 6.63 14.44 -11.70
C PHE A 87 5.13 14.13 -11.79
N GLU A 88 4.37 14.90 -12.52
CA GLU A 88 2.93 14.68 -12.74
C GLU A 88 2.61 13.33 -13.42
N ASP A 89 3.55 12.78 -14.19
CA ASP A 89 3.39 11.44 -14.80
C ASP A 89 3.29 10.38 -13.70
N THR A 90 4.04 10.53 -12.61
CA THR A 90 4.01 9.61 -11.47
C THR A 90 2.66 9.65 -10.74
N ILE A 91 2.09 10.85 -10.54
CA ILE A 91 0.78 11.04 -9.93
C ILE A 91 -0.31 10.40 -10.79
N SER A 92 -0.24 10.64 -12.10
CA SER A 92 -1.19 10.07 -13.07
C SER A 92 -1.11 8.55 -13.09
N TYR A 93 0.11 8.00 -13.09
CA TYR A 93 0.36 6.56 -13.05
C TYR A 93 -0.19 5.91 -11.78
N ILE A 94 0.11 6.46 -10.61
CA ILE A 94 -0.40 5.95 -9.33
C ILE A 94 -1.93 5.95 -9.31
N ASN A 95 -2.55 7.03 -9.77
CA ASN A 95 -4.01 7.17 -9.76
C ASN A 95 -4.73 6.29 -10.79
N ALA A 96 -4.04 5.83 -11.84
CA ALA A 96 -4.58 4.89 -12.82
C ALA A 96 -4.58 3.44 -12.31
N HIS A 97 -3.89 3.15 -11.20
CA HIS A 97 -3.74 1.81 -10.63
C HIS A 97 -4.56 1.64 -9.34
N PRO A 98 -4.76 0.39 -8.89
CA PRO A 98 -5.37 0.11 -7.59
C PRO A 98 -4.65 0.83 -6.45
N ARG A 99 -5.43 1.40 -5.51
CA ARG A 99 -4.87 2.16 -4.39
C ARG A 99 -4.01 1.28 -3.49
N PRO A 100 -2.72 1.64 -3.27
CA PRO A 100 -1.80 0.84 -2.48
C PRO A 100 -2.07 0.97 -0.98
N LEU A 101 -1.59 -0.01 -0.22
CA LEU A 101 -1.57 0.05 1.25
C LEU A 101 -0.67 1.18 1.74
N ALA A 102 0.49 1.38 1.11
CA ALA A 102 1.43 2.41 1.47
C ALA A 102 2.02 3.08 0.22
N ALA A 103 2.33 4.37 0.33
CA ALA A 103 3.05 5.14 -0.68
C ALA A 103 4.22 5.87 -0.03
N TYR A 104 5.32 6.01 -0.75
CA TYR A 104 6.56 6.59 -0.24
C TYR A 104 7.06 7.68 -1.18
N TYR A 105 7.40 8.84 -0.61
CA TYR A 105 8.06 9.92 -1.33
C TYR A 105 9.48 10.11 -0.82
N PHE A 106 10.45 10.13 -1.72
CA PHE A 106 11.83 10.44 -1.42
C PHE A 106 12.27 11.67 -2.22
N GLY A 107 12.52 12.76 -1.54
CA GLY A 107 12.89 14.01 -2.17
C GLY A 107 13.09 15.14 -1.17
N LYS A 108 13.40 16.33 -1.71
CA LYS A 108 13.61 17.56 -0.94
C LYS A 108 12.81 18.75 -1.50
N HIS A 109 11.85 18.47 -2.40
CA HIS A 109 11.04 19.50 -3.04
C HIS A 109 9.67 19.57 -2.37
N ASP A 110 9.46 20.55 -1.51
CA ASP A 110 8.21 20.73 -0.75
C ASP A 110 6.94 20.73 -1.63
N ALA A 111 7.04 21.33 -2.83
CA ALA A 111 5.91 21.37 -3.76
C ALA A 111 5.57 19.99 -4.34
N GLU A 112 6.58 19.17 -4.67
CA GLU A 112 6.36 17.80 -5.15
C GLU A 112 5.85 16.91 -4.02
N GLU A 113 6.41 17.03 -2.81
CA GLU A 113 5.93 16.33 -1.62
C GLU A 113 4.46 16.64 -1.36
N HIS A 114 4.11 17.93 -1.30
CA HIS A 114 2.72 18.34 -1.11
C HIS A 114 1.81 17.80 -2.22
N ARG A 115 2.27 17.89 -3.47
CA ARG A 115 1.53 17.39 -4.63
C ARG A 115 1.33 15.87 -4.57
N PHE A 116 2.35 15.11 -4.15
CA PHE A 116 2.25 13.68 -3.92
C PHE A 116 1.22 13.35 -2.84
N LEU A 117 1.33 13.96 -1.66
CA LEU A 117 0.47 13.68 -0.51
C LEU A 117 -1.00 14.05 -0.76
N THR A 118 -1.26 15.11 -1.55
CA THR A 118 -2.62 15.58 -1.84
C THR A 118 -3.17 15.04 -3.15
N GLY A 119 -2.31 14.64 -4.07
CA GLY A 119 -2.68 14.20 -5.42
C GLY A 119 -2.82 12.69 -5.58
N THR A 120 -2.43 11.90 -4.58
CA THR A 120 -2.56 10.44 -4.59
C THR A 120 -3.37 9.94 -3.41
N THR A 121 -3.86 8.69 -3.50
CA THR A 121 -4.56 8.03 -2.40
C THR A 121 -3.89 6.70 -2.08
N SER A 122 -3.52 6.51 -0.81
CA SER A 122 -2.98 5.27 -0.26
C SER A 122 -3.54 5.04 1.15
N GLY A 123 -3.37 3.85 1.69
CA GLY A 123 -3.71 3.58 3.09
C GLY A 123 -2.88 4.41 4.07
N GLY A 124 -1.60 4.58 3.80
CA GLY A 124 -0.69 5.45 4.53
C GLY A 124 0.43 5.95 3.64
N ALA A 125 1.19 6.94 4.12
CA ALA A 125 2.35 7.48 3.40
C ALA A 125 3.53 7.75 4.34
N CYS A 126 4.76 7.62 3.81
CA CYS A 126 5.97 8.13 4.44
C CYS A 126 6.72 9.07 3.51
N VAL A 127 7.39 10.03 4.10
CA VAL A 127 8.30 10.95 3.41
C VAL A 127 9.72 10.68 3.88
N ASN A 128 10.62 10.44 2.93
CA ASN A 128 12.04 10.17 3.14
C ASN A 128 12.36 8.98 4.07
N ASP A 129 11.39 8.06 4.22
CA ASP A 129 11.55 6.82 4.96
C ASP A 129 10.56 5.77 4.45
N VAL A 130 10.68 4.52 4.93
CA VAL A 130 9.77 3.43 4.63
C VAL A 130 9.21 2.84 5.91
N MET A 131 7.95 2.38 5.89
CA MET A 131 7.29 1.62 6.95
C MET A 131 7.08 2.33 8.29
N PHE A 132 7.74 3.46 8.58
CA PHE A 132 7.65 4.12 9.89
C PHE A 132 6.24 4.63 10.24
N HIS A 133 5.40 4.94 9.26
CA HIS A 133 3.99 5.27 9.51
C HIS A 133 3.23 4.10 10.17
N MET A 134 3.59 2.85 9.85
CA MET A 134 3.00 1.64 10.43
C MET A 134 3.45 1.42 11.88
N LEU A 135 4.66 1.87 12.24
CA LEU A 135 5.21 1.69 13.59
C LEU A 135 4.69 2.74 14.59
N GLN A 136 4.06 3.80 14.13
CA GLN A 136 3.52 4.85 14.98
C GLN A 136 2.18 4.40 15.58
N LYS A 137 2.13 4.27 16.90
CA LYS A 137 0.95 3.74 17.62
C LYS A 137 -0.28 4.66 17.55
N ASP A 138 -0.07 5.94 17.29
CA ASP A 138 -1.12 6.97 17.26
C ASP A 138 -1.58 7.31 15.83
N LEU A 139 -0.90 6.78 14.81
CA LEU A 139 -1.33 6.92 13.43
C LEU A 139 -2.23 5.74 13.02
N PRO A 140 -3.34 6.00 12.33
CA PRO A 140 -4.17 4.93 11.79
C PRO A 140 -3.38 4.13 10.75
N PHE A 141 -3.47 2.81 10.82
CA PHE A 141 -2.89 1.91 9.82
C PHE A 141 -3.97 1.03 9.22
N GLY A 142 -4.10 1.08 7.91
CA GLY A 142 -5.07 0.30 7.15
C GLY A 142 -5.04 0.69 5.68
N GLY A 143 -5.61 -0.17 4.83
CA GLY A 143 -5.71 0.04 3.40
C GLY A 143 -6.92 0.87 2.98
N VAL A 144 -7.04 1.12 1.67
CA VAL A 144 -8.16 1.81 1.04
C VAL A 144 -8.53 1.12 -0.27
N GLY A 145 -9.80 0.77 -0.46
CA GLY A 145 -10.26 0.03 -1.63
C GLY A 145 -9.61 -1.37 -1.70
N PRO A 146 -8.92 -1.70 -2.80
CA PRO A 146 -8.30 -3.03 -2.97
C PRO A 146 -7.25 -3.38 -1.92
N SER A 147 -6.57 -2.39 -1.32
CA SER A 147 -5.54 -2.64 -0.30
C SER A 147 -6.10 -2.88 1.10
N GLY A 148 -7.39 -2.65 1.32
CA GLY A 148 -8.02 -2.92 2.61
C GLY A 148 -9.20 -2.02 2.94
N MET A 149 -9.76 -2.20 4.13
CA MET A 149 -10.92 -1.48 4.64
C MET A 149 -10.80 -1.31 6.15
N GLY A 150 -11.06 -0.09 6.63
CA GLY A 150 -10.89 0.25 8.03
C GLY A 150 -9.42 0.54 8.39
N ALA A 151 -9.20 0.91 9.64
CA ALA A 151 -7.88 1.20 10.17
C ALA A 151 -7.80 0.80 11.64
N TYR A 152 -6.59 0.51 12.13
CA TYR A 152 -6.35 0.26 13.54
C TYR A 152 -5.15 1.09 14.04
N HIS A 153 -4.75 0.94 15.23
CA HIS A 153 -3.92 1.74 16.12
C HIS A 153 -4.69 2.85 16.85
N GLY A 154 -4.31 3.09 18.10
CA GLY A 154 -4.84 4.16 18.93
C GLY A 154 -6.37 4.21 18.96
N ILE A 155 -6.90 5.40 18.85
CA ILE A 155 -8.35 5.67 18.89
C ILE A 155 -9.10 5.07 17.68
N GLU A 156 -8.45 4.97 16.53
CA GLU A 156 -9.10 4.40 15.34
C GLU A 156 -9.29 2.88 15.48
N GLY A 157 -8.33 2.19 16.10
CA GLY A 157 -8.50 0.78 16.47
C GLY A 157 -9.64 0.58 17.45
N PHE A 158 -9.74 1.43 18.49
CA PHE A 158 -10.86 1.38 19.43
C PHE A 158 -12.21 1.57 18.72
N LYS A 159 -12.33 2.56 17.83
CA LYS A 159 -13.54 2.82 17.05
C LYS A 159 -13.90 1.64 16.14
N THR A 160 -12.91 1.04 15.47
CA THR A 160 -13.12 -0.10 14.56
C THR A 160 -13.76 -1.30 15.27
N PHE A 161 -13.38 -1.56 16.52
CA PHE A 161 -13.94 -2.66 17.32
C PHE A 161 -15.09 -2.23 18.25
N SER A 162 -15.64 -1.03 18.06
CA SER A 162 -16.72 -0.48 18.84
C SER A 162 -17.93 -0.14 17.98
N HIS A 163 -19.11 -0.21 18.58
CA HIS A 163 -20.34 0.27 17.94
C HIS A 163 -20.73 1.63 18.49
N ALA A 164 -20.79 2.64 17.63
CA ALA A 164 -21.28 3.97 17.99
C ALA A 164 -22.81 3.96 18.03
N LYS A 165 -23.39 3.90 19.24
CA LYS A 165 -24.83 3.94 19.45
C LYS A 165 -25.33 5.37 19.47
N SER A 166 -26.16 5.75 18.49
CA SER A 166 -26.84 7.05 18.52
C SER A 166 -27.98 7.04 19.54
N VAL A 167 -28.01 8.08 20.37
CA VAL A 167 -29.09 8.26 21.36
C VAL A 167 -29.67 9.66 21.17
N TYR A 168 -30.93 9.73 20.75
CA TYR A 168 -31.72 10.95 20.77
C TYR A 168 -32.66 10.96 21.96
N LYS A 169 -32.61 12.02 22.78
CA LYS A 169 -33.52 12.23 23.86
C LYS A 169 -34.36 13.47 23.57
N GLN A 170 -35.66 13.26 23.36
CA GLN A 170 -36.58 14.38 23.09
C GLN A 170 -36.64 15.30 24.30
N PRO A 171 -36.54 16.64 24.11
CA PRO A 171 -36.76 17.60 25.19
C PRO A 171 -38.19 17.51 25.74
N SER A 172 -38.31 17.47 27.04
CA SER A 172 -39.62 17.24 27.70
C SER A 172 -40.68 18.33 27.44
N LYS A 173 -40.24 19.55 27.06
CA LYS A 173 -41.11 20.69 26.86
C LYS A 173 -41.40 21.03 25.39
N ILE A 174 -40.73 20.36 24.45
CA ILE A 174 -40.85 20.66 23.01
C ILE A 174 -41.24 19.38 22.27
N PRO A 175 -42.45 19.31 21.72
CA PRO A 175 -42.89 18.12 20.97
C PRO A 175 -42.28 18.13 19.55
N VAL A 176 -40.98 17.87 19.46
CA VAL A 176 -40.19 17.95 18.20
C VAL A 176 -40.81 17.09 17.10
N THR A 177 -41.27 15.89 17.41
CA THR A 177 -41.89 14.97 16.45
C THR A 177 -43.15 15.57 15.82
N LYS A 178 -43.95 16.29 16.64
CA LYS A 178 -45.17 16.97 16.16
C LYS A 178 -44.84 18.22 15.36
N LEU A 179 -43.85 19.02 15.79
CA LEU A 179 -43.43 20.22 15.11
C LEU A 179 -42.74 19.91 13.76
N ALA A 180 -42.08 18.78 13.66
CA ALA A 180 -41.43 18.29 12.45
C ALA A 180 -42.41 17.64 11.44
N GLY A 181 -43.73 17.55 11.77
CA GLY A 181 -44.71 16.96 10.88
C GLY A 181 -44.66 15.43 10.77
N PHE A 182 -43.97 14.73 11.66
CA PHE A 182 -43.85 13.26 11.66
C PHE A 182 -45.02 12.54 12.34
N MET A 183 -46.01 13.27 12.82
CA MET A 183 -47.20 12.69 13.48
C MET A 183 -48.50 13.24 12.86
N PRO A 184 -49.54 12.44 12.73
CA PRO A 184 -50.82 12.88 12.21
C PRO A 184 -51.48 13.97 13.12
N PRO A 185 -52.29 14.85 12.54
CA PRO A 185 -52.57 14.97 11.10
C PRO A 185 -51.36 15.56 10.35
N TYR A 186 -50.99 14.95 9.23
CA TYR A 186 -49.76 15.32 8.51
C TYR A 186 -49.81 16.67 7.83
N GLY A 187 -51.01 17.20 7.49
CA GLY A 187 -51.17 18.47 6.82
C GLY A 187 -50.33 18.66 5.56
N ASP A 188 -50.24 19.88 5.04
CA ASP A 188 -49.51 20.23 3.81
C ASP A 188 -47.97 20.15 3.98
N ALA A 189 -47.46 19.89 5.18
CA ALA A 189 -46.03 19.74 5.45
C ALA A 189 -45.46 18.38 4.98
N SER A 190 -46.32 17.39 4.71
CA SER A 190 -45.91 16.07 4.22
C SER A 190 -45.66 16.01 2.71
N GLU A 191 -45.95 17.07 1.98
CA GLU A 191 -45.79 17.18 0.51
C GLU A 191 -44.48 17.91 0.11
N LYS A 192 -43.63 18.27 1.07
CA LYS A 192 -42.30 18.85 0.85
C LYS A 192 -41.24 17.89 1.27
#